data_a3a9d22dca3373e0edb60740cb515233
#
_entry.id   a3a9d22dca3373e0edb60740cb515233
#
_cell.length_a   1.000
_cell.length_b   1.000
_cell.length_c   1.000
_cell.angle_alpha   90.00
_cell.angle_beta   90.00
_cell.angle_gamma   90.00
#
_symmetry.space_group_name_H-M   'P 1'
#
loop_
_entity.id
_entity.type
_entity.pdbx_description
1 polymer ?
#
loop_
_entity_poly.entity_id
_entity_poly.type
_entity_poly.pdbx_seq_one_letter_code
_entity_poly.pdbx_strand_id
1 'polypeptide(L)'
;MPNKRNAKDMKQLIFCVVAMLLTTTLRAGDFESYFNARTLRLDYVMAGNAEHQIVALDELSTIEGWWGRRNNLDSVPFRGNGEVRVVEKESGKVLYRNSFSTLFQEWLSIPEAKQISRSFEATLLVPEPKKEADIEVVLYDIKGCVTASLKHTYSPDDVLIRKLVAEKPTPHKYLHRGGNSEECIDVAIIAEGYRIDEMTRFEADAQKACSALLSYEPFATYADRFNIVAVFSPSLDSDVSVPQDNIWRKTAVNSNFMTFYTERYLTTNSLHQTHDLLTGIPYEHLIILANTATYGGGGIYNFYTLTTTHHQAFKPVVVHEFGHSFGGLGDEYFYDDPAATGYAGDMYSLDYEPWEPNITSLVDFGSKWQNMLPEGTAIPTKPTKERRESYAIGVYEGGGYLTKGMYRPAVTCRMRDNVATQFCPVCQAALERVIKHQTF
;
A
#
# COMPACT_ATOMS: atom_id res chain seq x y z
N MET A 1 57.16 -29.89 7.47
CA MET A 1 56.65 -28.56 7.94
C MET A 1 55.22 -28.43 7.46
N PRO A 2 54.19 -28.47 8.27
CA PRO A 2 52.80 -28.33 7.83
C PRO A 2 52.40 -26.87 7.72
N ASN A 3 51.61 -26.61 6.73
CA ASN A 3 51.24 -25.38 6.07
C ASN A 3 50.35 -24.49 7.00
N LYS A 4 50.84 -23.30 7.35
CA LYS A 4 50.15 -22.29 8.23
C LYS A 4 48.98 -21.55 7.55
N ARG A 5 48.55 -21.94 6.37
CA ARG A 5 47.43 -21.27 5.64
C ARG A 5 46.04 -21.72 6.08
N ASN A 6 45.89 -22.94 6.56
CA ASN A 6 44.54 -23.48 6.87
C ASN A 6 43.87 -22.98 8.16
N ALA A 7 44.62 -22.37 9.09
CA ALA A 7 44.07 -21.93 10.37
C ALA A 7 43.39 -20.53 10.32
N LYS A 8 43.75 -19.70 9.33
CA LYS A 8 43.18 -18.34 9.17
C LYS A 8 41.85 -18.40 8.43
N ASP A 9 41.76 -19.25 7.42
CA ASP A 9 40.56 -19.45 6.60
C ASP A 9 39.43 -20.15 7.40
N MET A 10 39.83 -21.07 8.29
CA MET A 10 38.88 -21.75 9.18
C MET A 10 38.31 -20.85 10.27
N LYS A 11 39.07 -19.83 10.75
CA LYS A 11 38.58 -18.83 11.70
C LYS A 11 37.65 -17.80 11.03
N GLN A 12 37.89 -17.43 9.78
CA GLN A 12 36.99 -16.58 9.03
C GLN A 12 35.68 -17.31 8.66
N LEU A 13 35.73 -18.61 8.32
CA LEU A 13 34.56 -19.42 8.05
C LEU A 13 33.70 -19.63 9.29
N ILE A 14 34.31 -19.82 10.47
CA ILE A 14 33.59 -19.93 11.76
C ILE A 14 32.98 -18.60 12.16
N PHE A 15 33.61 -17.45 11.86
CA PHE A 15 33.07 -16.14 12.15
C PHE A 15 31.89 -15.77 11.24
N CYS A 16 31.91 -16.21 9.96
CA CYS A 16 30.77 -16.06 9.05
C CYS A 16 29.59 -16.97 9.39
N VAL A 17 29.83 -18.17 9.91
CA VAL A 17 28.78 -19.11 10.31
C VAL A 17 28.13 -18.73 11.66
N VAL A 18 28.87 -18.10 12.57
CA VAL A 18 28.33 -17.61 13.85
C VAL A 18 27.56 -16.28 13.66
N ALA A 19 27.90 -15.46 12.65
CA ALA A 19 27.13 -14.24 12.31
C ALA A 19 25.78 -14.55 11.60
N MET A 20 25.59 -15.75 11.06
CA MET A 20 24.34 -16.17 10.38
C MET A 20 23.28 -16.81 11.32
N LEU A 21 23.53 -16.93 12.62
CA LEU A 21 22.65 -17.64 13.55
C LEU A 21 21.96 -16.76 14.61
N LEU A 22 21.87 -15.42 14.38
CA LEU A 22 21.18 -14.50 15.29
C LEU A 22 20.14 -13.62 14.57
N THR A 23 19.46 -14.13 13.56
CA THR A 23 18.15 -13.60 13.20
C THR A 23 17.10 -14.28 14.09
N THR A 24 16.97 -13.82 15.30
CA THR A 24 15.80 -14.13 16.13
C THR A 24 14.62 -13.40 15.51
N THR A 25 13.79 -14.13 14.76
CA THR A 25 12.48 -13.63 14.35
C THR A 25 11.70 -13.23 15.59
N LEU A 26 11.27 -11.96 15.67
CA LEU A 26 10.38 -11.49 16.72
C LEU A 26 9.07 -12.30 16.67
N ARG A 27 8.76 -13.02 17.77
CA ARG A 27 7.51 -13.78 17.92
C ARG A 27 6.44 -12.93 18.59
N ALA A 28 5.17 -13.35 18.55
CA ALA A 28 4.04 -12.64 19.17
C ALA A 28 4.28 -12.22 20.64
N GLY A 29 5.06 -12.99 21.42
CA GLY A 29 5.46 -12.61 22.78
C GLY A 29 6.41 -11.39 22.87
N ASP A 30 6.97 -10.93 21.75
CA ASP A 30 7.88 -9.78 21.73
C ASP A 30 7.11 -8.44 21.62
N PHE A 31 5.88 -8.42 21.06
CA PHE A 31 5.06 -7.21 20.97
C PHE A 31 4.85 -6.58 22.36
N GLU A 32 4.35 -7.37 23.30
CA GLU A 32 4.08 -6.91 24.69
C GLU A 32 5.34 -6.45 25.43
N SER A 33 6.53 -6.87 24.99
CA SER A 33 7.80 -6.43 25.60
C SER A 33 8.18 -5.01 25.20
N TYR A 34 7.83 -4.59 23.98
CA TYR A 34 8.29 -3.32 23.41
C TYR A 34 7.19 -2.28 23.23
N PHE A 35 5.93 -2.70 23.07
CA PHE A 35 4.84 -1.83 22.68
C PHE A 35 3.68 -1.84 23.67
N ASN A 36 3.01 -0.70 23.77
CA ASN A 36 1.67 -0.58 24.35
C ASN A 36 0.64 -1.04 23.29
N ALA A 37 -0.54 -1.52 23.74
CA ALA A 37 -1.66 -1.79 22.83
C ALA A 37 -2.34 -0.47 22.39
N ARG A 38 -1.55 0.48 21.86
CA ARG A 38 -1.95 1.81 21.42
C ARG A 38 -1.26 2.14 20.10
N THR A 39 -1.87 2.98 19.31
CA THR A 39 -1.31 3.49 18.05
C THR A 39 -0.55 4.78 18.29
N LEU A 40 0.68 4.87 17.81
CA LEU A 40 1.38 6.12 17.58
C LEU A 40 1.13 6.53 16.13
N ARG A 41 0.38 7.61 15.94
CA ARG A 41 0.14 8.22 14.63
C ARG A 41 1.20 9.25 14.35
N LEU A 42 1.77 9.17 13.16
CA LEU A 42 2.88 9.96 12.67
C LEU A 42 2.38 10.75 11.46
N ASP A 43 2.11 12.04 11.63
CA ASP A 43 1.73 12.93 10.56
C ASP A 43 2.97 13.64 10.00
N TYR A 44 3.18 13.51 8.69
CA TYR A 44 4.31 14.09 7.97
C TYR A 44 3.82 14.90 6.77
N VAL A 45 4.68 15.80 6.34
CA VAL A 45 4.62 16.44 5.03
C VAL A 45 5.83 15.99 4.22
N MET A 46 5.57 15.38 3.07
CA MET A 46 6.60 15.06 2.08
C MET A 46 6.62 16.16 1.04
N ALA A 47 7.77 16.79 0.80
CA ALA A 47 7.84 17.95 -0.07
C ALA A 47 9.14 17.98 -0.89
N GLY A 48 9.13 18.78 -1.95
CA GLY A 48 10.29 18.96 -2.81
C GLY A 48 9.96 18.85 -4.29
N ASN A 49 10.93 18.40 -5.06
CA ASN A 49 10.86 18.23 -6.50
C ASN A 49 11.69 17.04 -6.96
N ALA A 50 11.86 16.83 -8.25
CA ALA A 50 12.61 15.69 -8.81
C ALA A 50 14.09 15.62 -8.34
N GLU A 51 14.69 16.76 -7.94
CA GLU A 51 16.11 16.83 -7.54
C GLU A 51 16.29 16.84 -6.02
N HIS A 52 15.38 17.48 -5.28
CA HIS A 52 15.47 17.69 -3.84
C HIS A 52 14.17 17.30 -3.14
N GLN A 53 14.24 16.34 -2.24
CA GLN A 53 13.11 15.80 -1.51
C GLN A 53 13.36 15.87 -0.01
N ILE A 54 12.33 16.18 0.75
CA ILE A 54 12.34 16.18 2.22
C ILE A 54 11.13 15.43 2.77
N VAL A 55 11.31 14.87 3.95
CA VAL A 55 10.25 14.42 4.85
C VAL A 55 10.30 15.33 6.08
N ALA A 56 9.22 16.02 6.38
CA ALA A 56 9.10 16.89 7.54
C ALA A 56 8.04 16.33 8.51
N LEU A 57 8.37 16.31 9.80
CA LEU A 57 7.42 15.98 10.85
C LEU A 57 6.42 17.12 11.01
N ASP A 58 5.13 16.82 10.97
CA ASP A 58 4.04 17.75 11.27
C ASP A 58 3.57 17.56 12.72
N GLU A 59 2.98 16.42 13.04
CA GLU A 59 2.47 16.13 14.38
C GLU A 59 2.69 14.68 14.79
N LEU A 60 2.85 14.45 16.11
CA LEU A 60 2.75 13.13 16.72
C LEU A 60 1.50 13.07 17.59
N SER A 61 0.76 11.98 17.49
CA SER A 61 -0.38 11.74 18.36
C SER A 61 -0.53 10.27 18.73
N THR A 62 -1.17 9.99 19.87
CA THR A 62 -1.48 8.63 20.30
C THR A 62 -2.98 8.40 20.30
N ILE A 63 -3.39 7.19 19.90
CA ILE A 63 -4.77 6.74 19.81
C ILE A 63 -4.91 5.45 20.63
N GLU A 64 -5.98 5.31 21.40
CA GLU A 64 -6.28 4.06 22.11
C GLU A 64 -6.56 2.92 21.14
N GLY A 65 -5.92 1.77 21.37
CA GLY A 65 -5.98 0.59 20.52
C GLY A 65 -4.84 0.52 19.51
N TRP A 66 -4.30 -0.67 19.33
CA TRP A 66 -3.44 -1.04 18.22
C TRP A 66 -4.12 -2.18 17.47
N TRP A 67 -4.45 -1.94 16.22
CA TRP A 67 -5.20 -2.87 15.37
C TRP A 67 -4.34 -3.52 14.30
N GLY A 68 -3.08 -3.07 14.16
CA GLY A 68 -2.12 -3.64 13.23
C GLY A 68 -1.48 -4.94 13.76
N ARG A 69 -0.70 -5.56 12.91
CA ARG A 69 -0.05 -6.84 13.18
C ARG A 69 0.79 -6.82 14.46
N ARG A 70 0.79 -7.96 15.16
CA ARG A 70 1.62 -8.22 16.36
C ARG A 70 2.72 -9.26 16.10
N ASN A 71 2.73 -9.84 14.90
CA ASN A 71 3.74 -10.77 14.42
C ASN A 71 4.57 -10.15 13.29
N ASN A 72 5.69 -10.76 12.93
CA ASN A 72 6.54 -10.30 11.82
C ASN A 72 6.90 -8.81 11.90
N LEU A 73 7.13 -8.30 13.12
CA LEU A 73 7.23 -6.87 13.41
C LEU A 73 8.39 -6.18 12.68
N ASP A 74 9.52 -6.86 12.50
CA ASP A 74 10.78 -6.36 11.93
C ASP A 74 10.94 -6.65 10.42
N SER A 75 9.88 -7.11 9.76
CA SER A 75 9.91 -7.46 8.34
C SER A 75 8.76 -6.84 7.56
N VAL A 76 8.85 -6.85 6.24
CA VAL A 76 7.81 -6.36 5.33
C VAL A 76 7.58 -7.37 4.20
N PRO A 77 6.33 -7.53 3.71
CA PRO A 77 6.05 -8.45 2.61
C PRO A 77 6.65 -7.97 1.29
N PHE A 78 6.64 -6.65 1.06
CA PHE A 78 7.19 -5.99 -0.12
C PHE A 78 7.88 -4.69 0.28
N ARG A 79 8.85 -4.25 -0.53
CA ARG A 79 9.66 -3.05 -0.23
C ARG A 79 8.85 -1.76 -0.28
N GLY A 80 7.93 -1.60 -1.23
CA GLY A 80 7.31 -0.31 -1.51
C GLY A 80 8.32 0.74 -2.01
N ASN A 81 7.91 2.01 -1.98
CA ASN A 81 8.75 3.18 -2.28
C ASN A 81 9.18 3.95 -1.02
N GLY A 82 8.71 3.54 0.14
CA GLY A 82 9.08 4.12 1.43
C GLY A 82 8.98 3.11 2.55
N GLU A 83 9.59 3.45 3.67
CA GLU A 83 9.63 2.60 4.85
C GLU A 83 9.62 3.45 6.11
N VAL A 84 8.88 2.99 7.12
CA VAL A 84 8.94 3.49 8.49
C VAL A 84 9.48 2.41 9.40
N ARG A 85 10.39 2.79 10.31
CA ARG A 85 10.97 1.91 11.33
C ARG A 85 10.82 2.53 12.70
N VAL A 86 10.55 1.69 13.69
CA VAL A 86 10.70 1.99 15.09
C VAL A 86 11.95 1.27 15.59
N VAL A 87 12.94 2.01 16.06
CA VAL A 87 14.27 1.50 16.42
C VAL A 87 14.51 1.72 17.90
N GLU A 88 14.88 0.68 18.63
CA GLU A 88 15.27 0.79 20.03
C GLU A 88 16.54 1.64 20.17
N LYS A 89 16.46 2.70 20.95
CA LYS A 89 17.53 3.72 21.03
C LYS A 89 18.85 3.18 21.59
N GLU A 90 18.76 2.26 22.57
CA GLU A 90 19.94 1.71 23.25
C GLU A 90 20.70 0.69 22.40
N SER A 91 19.98 -0.22 21.73
CA SER A 91 20.58 -1.34 20.99
C SER A 91 20.70 -1.12 19.49
N GLY A 92 19.92 -0.17 18.94
CA GLY A 92 19.76 0.00 17.49
C GLY A 92 18.92 -1.12 16.83
N LYS A 93 18.25 -1.96 17.64
CA LYS A 93 17.39 -3.03 17.12
C LYS A 93 16.13 -2.44 16.49
N VAL A 94 15.78 -2.90 15.27
CA VAL A 94 14.49 -2.58 14.67
C VAL A 94 13.40 -3.36 15.41
N LEU A 95 12.47 -2.65 16.04
CA LEU A 95 11.35 -3.21 16.80
C LEU A 95 10.11 -3.37 15.95
N TYR A 96 9.88 -2.45 15.02
CA TYR A 96 8.77 -2.47 14.06
C TYR A 96 9.22 -1.86 12.74
N ARG A 97 8.66 -2.38 11.65
CA ARG A 97 8.97 -1.94 10.30
C ARG A 97 7.73 -2.05 9.43
N ASN A 98 7.41 -1.03 8.65
CA ASN A 98 6.36 -1.10 7.64
C ASN A 98 6.79 -0.39 6.37
N SER A 99 6.32 -0.85 5.22
CA SER A 99 6.60 -0.25 3.91
C SER A 99 5.34 0.36 3.32
N PHE A 100 5.52 1.37 2.48
CA PHE A 100 4.42 2.12 1.87
C PHE A 100 4.85 2.73 0.53
N SER A 101 3.89 3.28 -0.20
CA SER A 101 4.11 4.21 -1.32
C SER A 101 3.32 5.49 -1.07
N THR A 102 3.62 6.56 -1.79
CA THR A 102 3.00 7.86 -1.60
C THR A 102 2.63 8.53 -2.91
N LEU A 103 1.59 9.36 -2.88
CA LEU A 103 1.22 10.22 -3.99
C LEU A 103 2.34 11.21 -4.35
N PHE A 104 3.15 11.64 -3.36
CA PHE A 104 4.33 12.46 -3.59
C PHE A 104 5.32 11.79 -4.54
N GLN A 105 5.63 10.51 -4.32
CA GLN A 105 6.59 9.77 -5.14
C GLN A 105 6.06 9.49 -6.55
N GLU A 106 4.76 9.28 -6.72
CA GLU A 106 4.14 9.22 -8.04
C GLU A 106 4.24 10.55 -8.77
N TRP A 107 3.96 11.66 -8.06
CA TRP A 107 4.10 13.00 -8.64
C TRP A 107 5.53 13.31 -9.11
N LEU A 108 6.55 12.77 -8.45
CA LEU A 108 7.96 12.95 -8.87
C LEU A 108 8.24 12.39 -10.26
N SER A 109 7.43 11.45 -10.77
CA SER A 109 7.59 10.87 -12.10
C SER A 109 7.07 11.76 -13.23
N ILE A 110 6.27 12.82 -12.94
CA ILE A 110 5.71 13.68 -13.97
C ILE A 110 6.61 14.89 -14.28
N PRO A 111 6.50 15.50 -15.50
CA PRO A 111 7.34 16.62 -15.89
C PRO A 111 7.25 17.86 -14.99
N GLU A 112 6.11 18.09 -14.32
CA GLU A 112 5.92 19.20 -13.39
C GLU A 112 6.94 19.18 -12.25
N ALA A 113 7.29 17.98 -11.75
CA ALA A 113 8.23 17.82 -10.65
C ALA A 113 9.66 18.29 -10.97
N LYS A 114 10.00 18.42 -12.26
CA LYS A 114 11.27 19.01 -12.72
C LYS A 114 11.27 20.54 -12.73
N GLN A 115 10.11 21.17 -12.50
CA GLN A 115 9.93 22.64 -12.64
C GLN A 115 9.60 23.31 -11.32
N ILE A 116 8.80 22.68 -10.47
CA ILE A 116 8.33 23.23 -9.19
C ILE A 116 8.51 22.25 -8.06
N SER A 117 8.43 22.75 -6.83
CA SER A 117 8.30 21.93 -5.61
C SER A 117 6.84 21.91 -5.16
N ARG A 118 6.37 20.75 -4.69
CA ARG A 118 5.04 20.58 -4.07
C ARG A 118 5.16 19.85 -2.73
N SER A 119 4.08 19.91 -1.95
CA SER A 119 3.94 19.22 -0.69
C SER A 119 2.73 18.29 -0.70
N PHE A 120 2.87 17.16 0.00
CA PHE A 120 1.85 16.13 0.13
C PHE A 120 1.80 15.67 1.57
N GLU A 121 0.60 15.53 2.13
CA GLU A 121 0.41 14.95 3.44
C GLU A 121 0.70 13.44 3.41
N ALA A 122 1.20 12.92 4.53
CA ALA A 122 1.37 11.50 4.76
C ALA A 122 1.10 11.19 6.23
N THR A 123 0.27 10.19 6.49
CA THR A 123 0.04 9.65 7.84
C THR A 123 0.49 8.20 7.88
N LEU A 124 1.34 7.88 8.85
CA LEU A 124 1.81 6.53 9.10
C LEU A 124 1.40 6.10 10.51
N LEU A 125 1.00 4.84 10.65
CA LEU A 125 0.62 4.26 11.93
C LEU A 125 1.64 3.22 12.35
N VAL A 126 2.11 3.32 13.60
CA VAL A 126 3.00 2.33 14.21
C VAL A 126 2.51 2.01 15.62
N PRO A 127 2.84 0.83 16.18
CA PRO A 127 2.52 0.56 17.58
C PRO A 127 3.31 1.52 18.49
N GLU A 128 2.68 2.00 19.56
CA GLU A 128 3.28 2.94 20.50
C GLU A 128 4.40 2.26 21.30
N PRO A 129 5.67 2.73 21.22
CA PRO A 129 6.75 2.18 22.01
C PRO A 129 6.56 2.45 23.51
N LYS A 130 6.92 1.49 24.37
CA LYS A 130 6.87 1.66 25.83
C LYS A 130 7.98 2.57 26.36
N LYS A 131 9.07 2.71 25.62
CA LYS A 131 10.26 3.50 25.97
C LYS A 131 10.58 4.47 24.84
N GLU A 132 11.54 5.36 25.08
CA GLU A 132 12.12 6.17 24.01
C GLU A 132 12.59 5.29 22.86
N ALA A 133 12.22 5.68 21.64
CA ALA A 133 12.59 5.00 20.41
C ALA A 133 12.88 6.01 19.30
N ASP A 134 13.75 5.65 18.39
CA ASP A 134 13.96 6.42 17.17
C ASP A 134 12.96 6.00 16.12
N ILE A 135 12.31 6.97 15.51
CA ILE A 135 11.42 6.77 14.35
C ILE A 135 12.22 7.19 13.11
N GLU A 136 12.35 6.27 12.17
CA GLU A 136 13.05 6.52 10.91
C GLU A 136 12.06 6.38 9.75
N VAL A 137 11.95 7.40 8.90
CA VAL A 137 11.17 7.37 7.65
C VAL A 137 12.15 7.55 6.50
N VAL A 138 12.06 6.66 5.51
CA VAL A 138 12.97 6.66 4.35
C VAL A 138 12.14 6.57 3.08
N LEU A 139 12.46 7.39 2.08
CA LEU A 139 11.91 7.32 0.74
C LEU A 139 12.97 6.77 -0.22
N TYR A 140 12.54 5.91 -1.14
CA TYR A 140 13.39 5.27 -2.14
C TYR A 140 12.95 5.67 -3.55
N ASP A 141 13.91 5.82 -4.46
CA ASP A 141 13.64 5.90 -5.89
C ASP A 141 13.34 4.51 -6.50
N ILE A 142 13.08 4.49 -7.80
CA ILE A 142 12.82 3.25 -8.55
C ILE A 142 14.01 2.27 -8.52
N LYS A 143 15.24 2.76 -8.27
CA LYS A 143 16.46 1.94 -8.14
C LYS A 143 16.63 1.37 -6.74
N GLY A 144 15.81 1.82 -5.76
CA GLY A 144 15.95 1.50 -4.35
C GLY A 144 17.00 2.34 -3.62
N CYS A 145 17.46 3.44 -4.23
CA CYS A 145 18.34 4.39 -3.57
C CYS A 145 17.53 5.34 -2.68
N VAL A 146 18.10 5.69 -1.52
CA VAL A 146 17.48 6.66 -0.61
C VAL A 146 17.50 8.06 -1.24
N THR A 147 16.32 8.67 -1.35
CA THR A 147 16.16 10.04 -1.88
C THR A 147 15.83 11.06 -0.82
N ALA A 148 15.18 10.64 0.26
CA ALA A 148 14.94 11.45 1.44
C ALA A 148 14.86 10.55 2.68
N SER A 149 15.22 11.09 3.83
CA SER A 149 15.03 10.42 5.11
C SER A 149 14.84 11.42 6.23
N LEU A 150 14.07 11.01 7.24
CA LEU A 150 13.93 11.72 8.50
C LEU A 150 14.12 10.73 9.63
N LYS A 151 14.90 11.12 10.62
CA LYS A 151 15.02 10.42 11.89
C LYS A 151 14.67 11.38 13.02
N HIS A 152 13.76 11.00 13.89
CA HIS A 152 13.41 11.75 15.10
C HIS A 152 13.16 10.79 16.27
N THR A 153 13.20 11.31 17.48
CA THR A 153 12.98 10.50 18.68
C THR A 153 11.51 10.64 19.14
N TYR A 154 10.88 9.52 19.44
CA TYR A 154 9.66 9.44 20.22
C TYR A 154 10.02 9.30 21.70
N SER A 155 9.35 10.06 22.58
CA SER A 155 9.42 9.90 24.03
C SER A 155 8.02 9.79 24.63
N PRO A 156 7.72 8.77 25.47
CA PRO A 156 6.41 8.64 26.14
C PRO A 156 6.05 9.83 27.02
N ASP A 157 7.07 10.57 27.50
CA ASP A 157 6.92 11.72 28.40
C ASP A 157 6.84 13.07 27.65
N ASP A 158 6.86 13.06 26.32
CA ASP A 158 6.75 14.29 25.52
C ASP A 158 5.34 14.86 25.61
N VAL A 159 5.24 16.04 26.23
CA VAL A 159 3.97 16.75 26.45
C VAL A 159 3.35 17.31 25.16
N LEU A 160 4.10 17.37 24.06
CA LEU A 160 3.60 17.83 22.76
C LEU A 160 2.91 16.70 21.98
N ILE A 161 3.06 15.46 22.39
CA ILE A 161 2.35 14.33 21.75
C ILE A 161 0.89 14.36 22.20
N ARG A 162 0.02 14.69 21.24
CA ARG A 162 -1.41 14.83 21.49
C ARG A 162 -2.08 13.46 21.71
N LYS A 163 -2.84 13.31 22.78
CA LYS A 163 -3.65 12.13 23.04
C LYS A 163 -5.01 12.31 22.36
N LEU A 164 -5.20 11.64 21.24
CA LEU A 164 -6.50 11.67 20.54
C LEU A 164 -7.48 10.73 21.23
N VAL A 165 -8.54 11.31 21.79
CA VAL A 165 -9.64 10.58 22.40
C VAL A 165 -10.89 10.87 21.60
N ALA A 166 -11.42 9.86 20.93
CA ALA A 166 -12.70 9.99 20.25
C ALA A 166 -13.83 9.86 21.30
N GLU A 167 -14.25 10.98 21.90
CA GLU A 167 -15.44 11.01 22.78
C GLU A 167 -16.69 10.48 22.03
N LYS A 168 -16.78 10.79 20.75
CA LYS A 168 -17.80 10.27 19.82
C LYS A 168 -17.12 9.91 18.51
N PRO A 169 -16.70 8.66 18.33
CA PRO A 169 -16.18 8.19 17.05
C PRO A 169 -17.17 8.45 15.93
N THR A 170 -16.66 8.68 14.73
CA THR A 170 -17.51 8.77 13.53
C THR A 170 -18.47 7.57 13.50
N PRO A 171 -19.77 7.75 13.25
CA PRO A 171 -20.72 6.65 13.17
C PRO A 171 -20.22 5.58 12.21
N HIS A 172 -20.23 4.32 12.64
CA HIS A 172 -19.68 3.21 11.84
C HIS A 172 -20.47 1.92 12.09
N LYS A 173 -20.34 0.98 11.15
CA LYS A 173 -21.01 -0.31 11.19
C LYS A 173 -20.15 -1.39 10.53
N TYR A 174 -19.97 -2.53 11.20
CA TYR A 174 -19.33 -3.68 10.56
C TYR A 174 -20.21 -4.25 9.45
N LEU A 175 -19.63 -4.40 8.27
CA LEU A 175 -20.22 -5.06 7.09
C LEU A 175 -19.85 -6.54 7.07
N HIS A 176 -18.63 -6.85 7.57
CA HIS A 176 -18.12 -8.20 7.74
C HIS A 176 -17.23 -8.24 8.97
N ARG A 177 -17.28 -9.35 9.73
CA ARG A 177 -16.46 -9.54 10.90
C ARG A 177 -15.95 -10.98 10.95
N GLY A 178 -14.64 -11.15 10.66
CA GLY A 178 -13.96 -12.44 10.70
C GLY A 178 -13.53 -12.84 12.11
N GLY A 179 -13.13 -11.87 12.95
CA GLY A 179 -12.64 -12.17 14.29
C GLY A 179 -12.23 -10.93 15.09
N ASN A 180 -11.29 -11.10 16.00
CA ASN A 180 -10.70 -10.00 16.77
C ASN A 180 -9.70 -9.23 15.91
N SER A 181 -9.61 -7.91 16.09
CA SER A 181 -8.66 -7.05 15.36
C SER A 181 -7.19 -7.46 15.56
N GLU A 182 -6.84 -8.11 16.65
CA GLU A 182 -5.49 -8.62 16.91
C GLU A 182 -5.07 -9.79 15.99
N GLU A 183 -6.05 -10.49 15.39
CA GLU A 183 -5.87 -11.68 14.54
C GLU A 183 -6.38 -11.47 13.11
N CYS A 184 -7.07 -10.34 12.87
CA CYS A 184 -7.67 -10.01 11.59
C CYS A 184 -7.09 -8.71 11.03
N ILE A 185 -7.24 -8.54 9.74
CA ILE A 185 -6.94 -7.31 9.01
C ILE A 185 -8.18 -6.43 9.04
N ASP A 186 -8.07 -5.24 9.59
CA ASP A 186 -9.16 -4.29 9.68
C ASP A 186 -9.17 -3.33 8.48
N VAL A 187 -10.26 -3.33 7.72
CA VAL A 187 -10.45 -2.48 6.53
C VAL A 187 -11.57 -1.48 6.81
N ALA A 188 -11.27 -0.19 6.82
CA ALA A 188 -12.27 0.87 6.91
C ALA A 188 -12.70 1.33 5.51
N ILE A 189 -14.01 1.37 5.27
CA ILE A 189 -14.63 1.96 4.08
C ILE A 189 -15.26 3.27 4.48
N ILE A 190 -14.76 4.41 3.98
CA ILE A 190 -15.24 5.74 4.30
C ILE A 190 -16.05 6.38 3.18
N ALA A 191 -17.02 7.21 3.54
CA ALA A 191 -17.88 7.92 2.60
C ALA A 191 -17.20 9.20 2.11
N GLU A 192 -17.17 9.41 0.78
CA GLU A 192 -16.66 10.63 0.15
C GLU A 192 -17.68 11.18 -0.85
N GLY A 193 -18.05 12.45 -0.72
CA GLY A 193 -19.05 13.08 -1.57
C GLY A 193 -20.49 12.62 -1.29
N TYR A 194 -20.77 11.94 -0.19
CA TYR A 194 -22.12 11.63 0.28
C TYR A 194 -22.54 12.61 1.35
N ARG A 195 -23.66 13.30 1.16
CA ARG A 195 -24.24 14.15 2.20
C ARG A 195 -24.90 13.30 3.30
N ILE A 196 -25.27 13.94 4.40
CA ILE A 196 -25.91 13.27 5.54
C ILE A 196 -27.18 12.52 5.15
N ASP A 197 -27.96 13.05 4.23
CA ASP A 197 -29.20 12.43 3.71
C ASP A 197 -28.94 11.30 2.71
N GLU A 198 -27.68 11.10 2.27
CA GLU A 198 -27.24 10.03 1.36
C GLU A 198 -26.55 8.85 2.07
N MET A 199 -26.46 8.86 3.42
CA MET A 199 -25.74 7.83 4.19
C MET A 199 -26.34 6.41 4.00
N THR A 200 -27.64 6.28 3.79
CA THR A 200 -28.26 4.99 3.45
C THR A 200 -27.78 4.44 2.09
N ARG A 201 -27.55 5.34 1.13
CA ARG A 201 -26.97 4.99 -0.17
C ARG A 201 -25.53 4.56 -0.04
N PHE A 202 -24.74 5.32 0.77
CA PHE A 202 -23.37 4.94 1.08
C PHE A 202 -23.27 3.54 1.70
N GLU A 203 -24.14 3.22 2.70
CA GLU A 203 -24.14 1.90 3.33
C GLU A 203 -24.37 0.78 2.29
N ALA A 204 -25.31 0.98 1.37
CA ALA A 204 -25.56 0.02 0.29
C ALA A 204 -24.36 -0.13 -0.66
N ASP A 205 -23.65 0.96 -0.98
CA ASP A 205 -22.48 0.95 -1.84
C ASP A 205 -21.25 0.33 -1.12
N ALA A 206 -21.07 0.62 0.17
CA ALA A 206 -20.04 -0.02 1.00
C ALA A 206 -20.26 -1.54 1.12
N GLN A 207 -21.52 -1.98 1.26
CA GLN A 207 -21.85 -3.41 1.26
C GLN A 207 -21.53 -4.07 -0.09
N LYS A 208 -21.77 -3.39 -1.23
CA LYS A 208 -21.37 -3.89 -2.55
C LYS A 208 -19.85 -4.01 -2.69
N ALA A 209 -19.09 -3.03 -2.19
CA ALA A 209 -17.62 -3.07 -2.18
C ALA A 209 -17.11 -4.24 -1.34
N CYS A 210 -17.60 -4.39 -0.12
CA CYS A 210 -17.28 -5.50 0.78
C CYS A 210 -17.55 -6.85 0.12
N SER A 211 -18.74 -7.03 -0.46
CA SER A 211 -19.13 -8.27 -1.15
C SER A 211 -18.27 -8.52 -2.40
N ALA A 212 -17.88 -7.47 -3.11
CA ALA A 212 -17.01 -7.61 -4.29
C ALA A 212 -15.61 -8.09 -3.87
N LEU A 213 -15.01 -7.49 -2.85
CA LEU A 213 -13.69 -7.89 -2.33
C LEU A 213 -13.68 -9.36 -1.89
N LEU A 214 -14.62 -9.74 -1.02
CA LEU A 214 -14.70 -11.09 -0.47
C LEU A 214 -15.17 -12.16 -1.48
N SER A 215 -15.48 -11.78 -2.71
CA SER A 215 -15.79 -12.73 -3.81
C SER A 215 -14.56 -13.13 -4.64
N TYR A 216 -13.41 -12.48 -4.44
CA TYR A 216 -12.17 -12.77 -5.17
C TYR A 216 -11.19 -13.57 -4.32
N GLU A 217 -10.53 -14.56 -4.94
CA GLU A 217 -9.37 -15.20 -4.29
C GLU A 217 -8.14 -14.28 -4.28
N PRO A 218 -7.36 -14.25 -3.17
CA PRO A 218 -7.45 -15.11 -1.99
C PRO A 218 -8.38 -14.59 -0.89
N PHE A 219 -9.00 -13.42 -1.02
CA PHE A 219 -9.85 -12.81 0.00
C PHE A 219 -11.04 -13.70 0.39
N ALA A 220 -11.61 -14.45 -0.56
CA ALA A 220 -12.70 -15.40 -0.30
C ALA A 220 -12.25 -16.54 0.65
N THR A 221 -11.09 -17.13 0.38
CA THR A 221 -10.50 -18.19 1.22
C THR A 221 -10.15 -17.69 2.63
N TYR A 222 -9.68 -16.45 2.76
CA TYR A 222 -9.27 -15.84 4.02
C TYR A 222 -10.31 -14.85 4.58
N ALA A 223 -11.59 -14.99 4.25
CA ALA A 223 -12.63 -14.06 4.69
C ALA A 223 -12.72 -13.96 6.23
N ASP A 224 -12.45 -15.06 6.94
CA ASP A 224 -12.36 -15.11 8.41
C ASP A 224 -11.17 -14.33 8.99
N ARG A 225 -10.25 -13.82 8.17
CA ARG A 225 -9.12 -12.97 8.55
C ARG A 225 -9.36 -11.49 8.28
N PHE A 226 -10.55 -11.10 7.89
CA PHE A 226 -10.88 -9.71 7.62
C PHE A 226 -12.03 -9.22 8.50
N ASN A 227 -11.89 -7.99 9.00
CA ASN A 227 -12.99 -7.19 9.49
C ASN A 227 -13.18 -6.01 8.53
N ILE A 228 -14.39 -5.74 8.09
CA ILE A 228 -14.69 -4.62 7.18
C ILE A 228 -15.75 -3.75 7.81
N VAL A 229 -15.43 -2.47 8.02
CA VAL A 229 -16.27 -1.50 8.69
C VAL A 229 -16.61 -0.34 7.75
N ALA A 230 -17.90 0.00 7.63
CA ALA A 230 -18.36 1.22 6.95
C ALA A 230 -18.34 2.38 7.95
N VAL A 231 -17.73 3.50 7.57
CA VAL A 231 -17.60 4.72 8.37
C VAL A 231 -18.39 5.85 7.70
N PHE A 232 -19.42 6.31 8.39
CA PHE A 232 -20.39 7.29 7.87
C PHE A 232 -19.84 8.71 8.05
N SER A 233 -18.98 9.16 7.12
CA SER A 233 -18.35 10.48 7.08
C SER A 233 -19.10 11.40 6.09
N PRO A 234 -20.10 12.19 6.54
CA PRO A 234 -20.88 13.00 5.63
C PRO A 234 -20.07 14.17 5.06
N SER A 235 -20.21 14.38 3.77
CA SER A 235 -19.74 15.56 3.05
C SER A 235 -20.77 16.69 3.11
N LEU A 236 -20.32 17.93 2.92
CA LEU A 236 -21.22 19.07 2.76
C LEU A 236 -21.89 19.06 1.38
N ASP A 237 -21.14 18.70 0.34
CA ASP A 237 -21.62 18.59 -1.03
C ASP A 237 -21.76 17.13 -1.43
N SER A 238 -22.73 16.85 -2.30
CA SER A 238 -22.85 15.57 -3.02
C SER A 238 -21.91 15.56 -4.22
N ASP A 239 -21.42 14.38 -4.62
CA ASP A 239 -20.42 14.19 -5.66
C ASP A 239 -19.00 14.67 -5.24
N VAL A 240 -18.02 14.60 -6.13
CA VAL A 240 -16.62 15.00 -5.88
C VAL A 240 -16.18 16.10 -6.82
N SER A 241 -15.00 16.69 -6.57
CA SER A 241 -14.46 17.75 -7.40
C SER A 241 -14.02 17.25 -8.78
N VAL A 242 -14.39 18.00 -9.83
CA VAL A 242 -14.07 17.75 -11.24
C VAL A 242 -13.41 19.01 -11.80
N PRO A 243 -12.09 19.20 -11.59
CA PRO A 243 -11.39 20.46 -11.92
C PRO A 243 -11.47 20.87 -13.38
N GLN A 244 -11.48 19.91 -14.34
CA GLN A 244 -11.61 20.21 -15.76
C GLN A 244 -12.93 20.91 -16.13
N ASP A 245 -13.98 20.70 -15.32
CA ASP A 245 -15.28 21.35 -15.48
C ASP A 245 -15.45 22.56 -14.55
N ASN A 246 -14.37 22.96 -13.86
CA ASN A 246 -14.36 24.00 -12.82
C ASN A 246 -15.37 23.71 -11.68
N ILE A 247 -15.60 22.44 -11.37
CA ILE A 247 -16.47 21.99 -10.29
C ILE A 247 -15.62 21.68 -9.07
N TRP A 248 -15.83 22.42 -7.98
CA TRP A 248 -15.18 22.23 -6.70
C TRP A 248 -16.21 21.92 -5.62
N ARG A 249 -16.01 20.82 -4.87
CA ARG A 249 -16.92 20.31 -3.85
C ARG A 249 -16.24 20.28 -2.49
N LYS A 250 -17.01 20.55 -1.44
CA LYS A 250 -16.57 20.43 -0.04
C LYS A 250 -16.97 19.05 0.47
N THR A 251 -16.06 18.13 0.36
CA THR A 251 -16.30 16.71 0.69
C THR A 251 -15.50 16.26 1.91
N ALA A 252 -15.78 15.06 2.40
CA ALA A 252 -15.21 14.55 3.65
C ALA A 252 -13.67 14.46 3.62
N VAL A 253 -13.09 14.11 2.46
CA VAL A 253 -11.64 13.98 2.29
C VAL A 253 -11.10 14.81 1.11
N ASN A 254 -11.88 15.76 0.58
CA ASN A 254 -11.47 16.69 -0.48
C ASN A 254 -10.89 16.00 -1.72
N SER A 255 -11.47 14.88 -2.15
CA SER A 255 -10.99 14.18 -3.34
C SER A 255 -11.30 14.94 -4.63
N ASN A 256 -10.44 14.78 -5.62
CA ASN A 256 -10.64 15.37 -6.94
C ASN A 256 -10.11 14.47 -8.06
N PHE A 257 -10.76 14.57 -9.21
CA PHE A 257 -10.24 14.07 -10.48
C PHE A 257 -9.07 14.94 -10.99
N MET A 258 -8.52 14.57 -12.12
CA MET A 258 -7.41 15.28 -12.77
C MET A 258 -6.11 15.28 -11.97
N THR A 259 -5.92 14.34 -11.07
CA THR A 259 -4.64 14.18 -10.39
C THR A 259 -3.55 13.96 -11.45
N PHE A 260 -2.49 14.77 -11.37
CA PHE A 260 -1.38 14.79 -12.33
C PHE A 260 -1.84 14.95 -13.79
N TYR A 261 -2.93 15.73 -14.00
CA TYR A 261 -3.55 16.00 -15.32
C TYR A 261 -4.13 14.74 -16.00
N THR A 262 -4.36 13.66 -15.25
CA THR A 262 -4.99 12.45 -15.76
C THR A 262 -6.47 12.43 -15.40
N GLU A 263 -7.34 12.47 -16.41
CA GLU A 263 -8.80 12.64 -16.25
C GLU A 263 -9.44 11.64 -15.30
N ARG A 264 -9.05 10.37 -15.36
CA ARG A 264 -9.62 9.30 -14.55
C ARG A 264 -8.91 9.07 -13.21
N TYR A 265 -7.80 9.77 -12.95
CA TYR A 265 -7.07 9.60 -11.71
C TYR A 265 -7.71 10.43 -10.61
N LEU A 266 -8.41 9.74 -9.71
CA LEU A 266 -9.12 10.30 -8.57
C LEU A 266 -8.34 10.03 -7.30
N THR A 267 -7.91 11.07 -6.60
CA THR A 267 -7.11 10.97 -5.37
C THR A 267 -7.50 12.02 -4.34
N THR A 268 -6.94 11.91 -3.16
CA THR A 268 -6.95 12.95 -2.12
C THR A 268 -5.55 13.20 -1.59
N ASN A 269 -5.26 14.45 -1.23
CA ASN A 269 -4.07 14.85 -0.48
C ASN A 269 -4.39 15.23 0.98
N SER A 270 -5.66 15.10 1.42
CA SER A 270 -6.09 15.43 2.79
C SER A 270 -5.97 14.21 3.70
N LEU A 271 -4.74 13.69 3.87
CA LEU A 271 -4.51 12.45 4.63
C LEU A 271 -4.72 12.64 6.12
N HIS A 272 -4.25 13.77 6.70
CA HIS A 272 -4.44 14.06 8.11
C HIS A 272 -5.93 14.09 8.45
N GLN A 273 -6.74 14.80 7.67
CA GLN A 273 -8.21 14.82 7.83
C GLN A 273 -8.84 13.44 7.65
N THR A 274 -8.35 12.65 6.68
CA THR A 274 -8.85 11.29 6.45
C THR A 274 -8.65 10.40 7.68
N HIS A 275 -7.47 10.46 8.30
CA HIS A 275 -7.18 9.70 9.52
C HIS A 275 -7.88 10.25 10.77
N ASP A 276 -8.20 11.55 10.80
CA ASP A 276 -9.01 12.14 11.89
C ASP A 276 -10.42 11.53 11.95
N LEU A 277 -11.04 11.27 10.78
CA LEU A 277 -12.36 10.61 10.68
C LEU A 277 -12.36 9.21 11.28
N LEU A 278 -11.21 8.56 11.38
CA LEU A 278 -11.04 7.17 11.81
C LEU A 278 -10.57 7.04 13.26
N THR A 279 -10.41 8.16 14.00
CA THR A 279 -9.98 8.12 15.39
C THR A 279 -10.92 7.26 16.23
N GLY A 280 -10.39 6.21 16.87
CA GLY A 280 -11.14 5.28 17.71
C GLY A 280 -11.91 4.18 16.93
N ILE A 281 -11.66 4.04 15.62
CA ILE A 281 -12.19 2.96 14.78
C ILE A 281 -11.04 2.05 14.39
N PRO A 282 -11.17 0.70 14.50
CA PRO A 282 -10.15 -0.23 14.04
C PRO A 282 -9.95 -0.17 12.52
N TYR A 283 -8.71 0.02 12.09
CA TYR A 283 -8.31 -0.09 10.68
C TYR A 283 -6.80 -0.21 10.50
N GLU A 284 -6.41 -0.86 9.41
CA GLU A 284 -5.06 -0.91 8.86
C GLU A 284 -5.07 -0.49 7.40
N HIS A 285 -6.17 -0.77 6.68
CA HIS A 285 -6.34 -0.43 5.27
C HIS A 285 -7.57 0.43 5.06
N LEU A 286 -7.49 1.33 4.08
CA LEU A 286 -8.53 2.31 3.77
C LEU A 286 -9.09 2.12 2.37
N ILE A 287 -10.42 2.16 2.28
CA ILE A 287 -11.15 2.28 1.01
C ILE A 287 -12.02 3.54 1.11
N ILE A 288 -11.82 4.46 0.20
CA ILE A 288 -12.59 5.69 0.07
C ILE A 288 -13.57 5.51 -1.09
N LEU A 289 -14.86 5.53 -0.80
CA LEU A 289 -15.92 5.40 -1.82
C LEU A 289 -16.44 6.78 -2.21
N ALA A 290 -16.15 7.18 -3.44
CA ALA A 290 -16.58 8.45 -4.01
C ALA A 290 -17.99 8.33 -4.63
N ASN A 291 -18.90 9.20 -4.19
CA ASN A 291 -20.29 9.28 -4.66
C ASN A 291 -20.36 9.89 -6.07
N THR A 292 -19.85 9.21 -7.08
CA THR A 292 -19.84 9.72 -8.46
C THR A 292 -20.05 8.60 -9.48
N ALA A 293 -20.60 8.97 -10.63
CA ALA A 293 -20.76 8.08 -11.78
C ALA A 293 -19.59 8.16 -12.78
N THR A 294 -18.71 9.15 -12.62
CA THR A 294 -17.54 9.31 -13.48
C THR A 294 -16.56 8.17 -13.21
N TYR A 295 -16.05 7.52 -14.26
CA TYR A 295 -15.07 6.44 -14.14
C TYR A 295 -13.75 6.97 -13.58
N GLY A 296 -13.24 6.32 -12.52
CA GLY A 296 -11.93 6.61 -11.98
C GLY A 296 -11.64 5.88 -10.68
N GLY A 297 -10.40 5.97 -10.27
CA GLY A 297 -9.89 5.38 -9.05
C GLY A 297 -8.40 5.61 -8.92
N GLY A 298 -7.82 5.14 -7.82
CA GLY A 298 -6.41 5.10 -7.52
C GLY A 298 -6.16 4.26 -6.28
N GLY A 299 -5.11 3.45 -6.30
CA GLY A 299 -4.69 2.63 -5.16
C GLY A 299 -3.21 2.86 -4.88
N ILE A 300 -2.86 3.27 -3.66
CA ILE A 300 -1.49 3.56 -3.22
C ILE A 300 -1.12 2.59 -2.10
N TYR A 301 -0.02 1.87 -2.29
CA TYR A 301 0.39 0.78 -1.40
C TYR A 301 0.53 1.22 0.06
N ASN A 302 -0.20 0.52 0.95
CA ASN A 302 -0.31 0.80 2.39
C ASN A 302 -0.67 2.26 2.71
N PHE A 303 -1.42 2.91 1.82
CA PHE A 303 -1.95 4.27 2.01
C PHE A 303 -3.47 4.24 1.94
N TYR A 304 -4.05 4.15 0.74
CA TYR A 304 -5.50 4.04 0.54
C TYR A 304 -5.86 3.48 -0.84
N THR A 305 -7.08 2.99 -0.93
CA THR A 305 -7.85 2.81 -2.18
C THR A 305 -8.87 3.94 -2.27
N LEU A 306 -8.98 4.60 -3.42
CA LEU A 306 -10.08 5.53 -3.72
C LEU A 306 -10.74 5.12 -5.03
N THR A 307 -12.07 4.99 -5.08
CA THR A 307 -12.80 4.53 -6.25
C THR A 307 -14.21 5.09 -6.32
N THR A 308 -14.74 5.17 -7.54
CA THR A 308 -16.08 5.67 -7.84
C THR A 308 -17.14 4.58 -7.67
N THR A 309 -18.36 4.91 -7.18
CA THR A 309 -19.37 3.93 -6.77
C THR A 309 -20.48 3.72 -7.78
N HIS A 310 -20.78 4.68 -8.64
CA HIS A 310 -21.96 4.65 -9.50
C HIS A 310 -21.65 4.38 -10.99
N HIS A 311 -20.39 4.10 -11.31
CA HIS A 311 -20.00 3.61 -12.63
C HIS A 311 -20.27 2.10 -12.74
N GLN A 312 -20.62 1.62 -13.93
CA GLN A 312 -20.91 0.19 -14.19
C GLN A 312 -19.74 -0.75 -13.82
N ALA A 313 -18.49 -0.27 -13.89
CA ALA A 313 -17.29 -1.00 -13.53
C ALA A 313 -16.92 -0.89 -12.03
N PHE A 314 -17.79 -0.38 -11.16
CA PHE A 314 -17.47 -0.17 -9.73
C PHE A 314 -16.87 -1.43 -9.06
N LYS A 315 -17.58 -2.58 -9.16
CA LYS A 315 -17.12 -3.81 -8.49
C LYS A 315 -15.74 -4.28 -8.95
N PRO A 316 -15.44 -4.40 -10.26
CA PRO A 316 -14.09 -4.76 -10.68
C PRO A 316 -13.05 -3.71 -10.33
N VAL A 317 -13.37 -2.40 -10.35
CA VAL A 317 -12.42 -1.33 -10.06
C VAL A 317 -12.05 -1.30 -8.59
N VAL A 318 -13.01 -1.41 -7.64
CA VAL A 318 -12.67 -1.43 -6.20
C VAL A 318 -11.72 -2.59 -5.86
N VAL A 319 -11.88 -3.74 -6.49
CA VAL A 319 -10.99 -4.90 -6.30
C VAL A 319 -9.62 -4.67 -6.93
N HIS A 320 -9.56 -4.02 -8.09
CA HIS A 320 -8.32 -3.64 -8.77
C HIS A 320 -7.51 -2.67 -7.93
N GLU A 321 -8.13 -1.55 -7.51
CA GLU A 321 -7.45 -0.53 -6.71
C GLU A 321 -7.02 -1.06 -5.33
N PHE A 322 -7.80 -1.97 -4.73
CA PHE A 322 -7.38 -2.68 -3.52
C PHE A 322 -6.21 -3.63 -3.77
N GLY A 323 -6.09 -4.18 -4.98
CA GLY A 323 -4.91 -4.94 -5.40
C GLY A 323 -3.62 -4.10 -5.34
N HIS A 324 -3.67 -2.82 -5.73
CA HIS A 324 -2.56 -1.88 -5.56
C HIS A 324 -2.32 -1.56 -4.08
N SER A 325 -3.33 -1.07 -3.39
CA SER A 325 -3.14 -0.51 -2.03
C SER A 325 -2.84 -1.58 -0.98
N PHE A 326 -3.44 -2.75 -1.07
CA PHE A 326 -3.21 -3.87 -0.16
C PHE A 326 -2.03 -4.74 -0.57
N GLY A 327 -1.96 -5.10 -1.86
CA GLY A 327 -1.05 -6.11 -2.40
C GLY A 327 0.22 -5.56 -3.02
N GLY A 328 0.35 -4.24 -3.17
CA GLY A 328 1.47 -3.64 -3.90
C GLY A 328 1.58 -4.13 -5.34
N LEU A 329 0.44 -4.54 -5.95
CA LEU A 329 0.43 -5.03 -7.31
C LEU A 329 0.58 -3.88 -8.30
N GLY A 330 1.39 -4.07 -9.34
CA GLY A 330 1.49 -3.15 -10.47
C GLY A 330 0.41 -3.39 -11.50
N ASP A 331 0.16 -2.39 -12.36
CA ASP A 331 -0.71 -2.52 -13.51
C ASP A 331 -0.14 -3.47 -14.55
N GLU A 332 -0.93 -4.45 -14.98
CA GLU A 332 -0.55 -5.42 -16.01
C GLU A 332 -0.97 -4.98 -17.44
N TYR A 333 -1.61 -3.81 -17.57
CA TYR A 333 -1.96 -3.26 -18.87
C TYR A 333 -0.85 -2.37 -19.43
N PHE A 334 -0.95 -2.10 -20.72
CA PHE A 334 -0.05 -1.24 -21.46
C PHE A 334 -0.84 -0.49 -22.53
N TYR A 335 -0.26 0.57 -23.07
CA TYR A 335 -0.83 1.38 -24.13
C TYR A 335 0.04 1.33 -25.37
N ASP A 336 -0.60 1.18 -26.56
CA ASP A 336 0.12 1.19 -27.84
C ASP A 336 0.66 2.59 -28.17
N ASP A 337 0.03 3.65 -27.63
CA ASP A 337 0.51 5.03 -27.70
C ASP A 337 1.03 5.48 -26.33
N PRO A 338 2.33 5.71 -26.15
CA PRO A 338 2.91 6.25 -24.92
C PRO A 338 2.32 7.60 -24.50
N ALA A 339 1.82 8.42 -25.45
CA ALA A 339 1.19 9.70 -25.16
C ALA A 339 -0.16 9.51 -24.42
N ALA A 340 -0.79 8.32 -24.53
CA ALA A 340 -2.04 8.03 -23.83
C ALA A 340 -1.89 7.95 -22.29
N THR A 341 -0.67 7.80 -21.78
CA THR A 341 -0.39 7.70 -20.34
C THR A 341 0.13 9.01 -19.74
N GLY A 342 0.58 9.96 -20.58
CA GLY A 342 1.15 11.21 -20.13
C GLY A 342 2.55 11.13 -19.49
N TYR A 343 2.93 9.98 -18.87
CA TYR A 343 4.20 9.83 -18.13
C TYR A 343 4.67 8.38 -17.88
N ALA A 344 4.14 7.40 -18.58
CA ALA A 344 4.47 5.98 -18.33
C ALA A 344 5.96 5.64 -18.43
N GLY A 345 6.73 6.37 -19.20
CA GLY A 345 8.16 6.13 -19.38
C GLY A 345 9.03 6.45 -18.16
N ASP A 346 8.55 7.32 -17.25
CA ASP A 346 9.31 7.72 -16.07
C ASP A 346 8.94 6.89 -14.81
N MET A 347 7.83 6.11 -14.83
CA MET A 347 7.41 5.26 -13.71
C MET A 347 8.23 3.97 -13.58
N TYR A 348 8.63 3.37 -14.69
CA TYR A 348 9.38 2.13 -14.72
C TYR A 348 10.60 2.26 -15.63
N SER A 349 11.72 1.74 -15.16
CA SER A 349 12.95 1.62 -15.93
C SER A 349 13.15 0.16 -16.34
N LEU A 350 13.64 -0.07 -17.57
CA LEU A 350 14.01 -1.41 -18.03
C LEU A 350 15.37 -1.89 -17.48
N ASP A 351 16.14 -0.98 -16.86
CA ASP A 351 17.46 -1.28 -16.29
C ASP A 351 17.38 -1.77 -14.83
N TYR A 352 16.21 -1.68 -14.21
CA TYR A 352 15.97 -2.04 -12.81
C TYR A 352 14.74 -2.92 -12.67
N GLU A 353 14.78 -3.83 -11.70
CA GLU A 353 13.63 -4.66 -11.38
C GLU A 353 12.60 -3.84 -10.57
N PRO A 354 11.34 -3.74 -11.02
CA PRO A 354 10.25 -3.14 -10.23
C PRO A 354 10.11 -3.83 -8.86
N TRP A 355 9.67 -3.11 -7.83
CA TRP A 355 9.42 -3.73 -6.55
C TRP A 355 8.08 -4.50 -6.53
N GLU A 356 7.14 -4.16 -7.39
CA GLU A 356 5.83 -4.79 -7.53
C GLU A 356 5.96 -6.26 -7.91
N PRO A 357 5.25 -7.18 -7.20
CA PRO A 357 5.50 -8.61 -7.34
C PRO A 357 5.04 -9.22 -8.66
N ASN A 358 4.12 -8.56 -9.37
CA ASN A 358 3.45 -9.09 -10.58
C ASN A 358 3.92 -8.47 -11.90
N ILE A 359 4.96 -7.64 -11.88
CA ILE A 359 5.62 -7.13 -13.10
C ILE A 359 7.13 -7.31 -13.00
N THR A 360 7.81 -7.48 -14.13
CA THR A 360 9.27 -7.68 -14.17
C THR A 360 9.86 -7.08 -15.44
N SER A 361 11.05 -6.49 -15.30
CA SER A 361 11.95 -6.12 -16.41
C SER A 361 12.88 -7.26 -16.81
N LEU A 362 12.82 -8.41 -16.12
CA LEU A 362 13.74 -9.55 -16.20
C LEU A 362 15.15 -9.29 -15.64
N VAL A 363 15.41 -8.13 -15.07
CA VAL A 363 16.73 -7.81 -14.46
C VAL A 363 17.02 -8.69 -13.26
N ASP A 364 15.99 -8.93 -12.42
CA ASP A 364 16.07 -9.89 -11.31
C ASP A 364 14.78 -10.74 -11.25
N PHE A 365 14.53 -11.48 -12.32
CA PHE A 365 13.33 -12.30 -12.42
C PHE A 365 13.27 -13.41 -11.35
N GLY A 366 14.42 -13.81 -10.81
CA GLY A 366 14.48 -14.78 -9.70
C GLY A 366 13.74 -14.34 -8.45
N SER A 367 13.65 -13.04 -8.19
CA SER A 367 12.89 -12.45 -7.07
C SER A 367 11.37 -12.39 -7.30
N LYS A 368 10.90 -12.74 -8.50
CA LYS A 368 9.50 -12.66 -8.94
C LYS A 368 8.84 -14.05 -8.93
N TRP A 369 8.08 -14.36 -9.97
CA TRP A 369 7.35 -15.63 -10.10
C TRP A 369 8.08 -16.71 -10.92
N GLN A 370 9.41 -16.60 -11.09
CA GLN A 370 10.16 -17.57 -11.85
C GLN A 370 9.98 -19.01 -11.35
N ASN A 371 9.92 -19.17 -10.03
CA ASN A 371 9.71 -20.47 -9.37
C ASN A 371 8.29 -21.04 -9.53
N MET A 372 7.33 -20.26 -10.02
CA MET A 372 5.96 -20.69 -10.32
C MET A 372 5.77 -21.11 -11.78
N LEU A 373 6.80 -20.92 -12.63
CA LEU A 373 6.70 -21.28 -14.04
C LEU A 373 6.74 -22.80 -14.24
N PRO A 374 5.87 -23.34 -15.11
CA PRO A 374 6.05 -24.71 -15.60
C PRO A 374 7.40 -24.87 -16.27
N GLU A 375 8.02 -26.05 -16.15
CA GLU A 375 9.28 -26.37 -16.80
C GLU A 375 9.19 -26.17 -18.33
N GLY A 376 10.21 -25.56 -18.92
CA GLY A 376 10.26 -25.28 -20.36
C GLY A 376 9.38 -24.10 -20.82
N THR A 377 8.86 -23.29 -19.90
CA THR A 377 8.09 -22.09 -20.30
C THR A 377 8.97 -21.13 -21.11
N ALA A 378 8.53 -20.81 -22.33
CA ALA A 378 9.25 -19.85 -23.19
C ALA A 378 9.13 -18.42 -22.64
N ILE A 379 10.23 -17.65 -22.74
CA ILE A 379 10.31 -16.22 -22.39
C ILE A 379 10.74 -15.46 -23.66
N PRO A 380 9.89 -14.55 -24.21
CA PRO A 380 8.50 -14.29 -23.79
C PRO A 380 7.55 -15.46 -24.13
N THR A 381 6.51 -15.60 -23.31
CA THR A 381 5.44 -16.58 -23.52
C THR A 381 4.45 -16.06 -24.55
N LYS A 382 4.07 -16.88 -25.53
CA LYS A 382 3.06 -16.48 -26.53
C LYS A 382 1.65 -16.50 -25.94
N PRO A 383 0.88 -15.40 -26.04
CA PRO A 383 -0.51 -15.39 -25.60
C PRO A 383 -1.38 -16.25 -26.52
N THR A 384 -2.26 -17.09 -25.94
CA THR A 384 -3.27 -17.87 -26.68
C THR A 384 -4.62 -17.73 -26.00
N LYS A 385 -5.71 -18.06 -26.72
CA LYS A 385 -7.06 -18.06 -26.14
C LYS A 385 -7.15 -19.01 -24.93
N GLU A 386 -6.62 -20.20 -25.05
CA GLU A 386 -6.57 -21.21 -23.99
C GLU A 386 -5.84 -20.70 -22.73
N ARG A 387 -4.67 -20.06 -22.89
CA ARG A 387 -3.91 -19.46 -21.78
C ARG A 387 -4.64 -18.29 -21.13
N ARG A 388 -5.45 -17.56 -21.90
CA ARG A 388 -6.33 -16.51 -21.37
C ARG A 388 -7.42 -17.10 -20.49
N GLU A 389 -8.13 -18.11 -20.98
CA GLU A 389 -9.25 -18.74 -20.26
C GLU A 389 -8.82 -19.49 -19.01
N SER A 390 -7.62 -20.09 -19.01
CA SER A 390 -7.07 -20.83 -17.87
C SER A 390 -6.25 -19.99 -16.89
N TYR A 391 -6.07 -18.69 -17.13
CA TYR A 391 -5.14 -17.84 -16.34
C TYR A 391 -3.73 -18.43 -16.22
N ALA A 392 -3.26 -19.11 -17.26
CA ALA A 392 -1.98 -19.83 -17.25
C ALA A 392 -0.81 -18.90 -16.99
N ILE A 393 0.01 -19.27 -16.02
CA ILE A 393 1.25 -18.53 -15.68
C ILE A 393 2.23 -18.60 -16.85
N GLY A 394 2.87 -17.49 -17.14
CA GLY A 394 3.93 -17.34 -18.15
C GLY A 394 4.72 -16.07 -17.92
N VAL A 395 5.39 -15.60 -18.95
CA VAL A 395 6.14 -14.32 -18.98
C VAL A 395 5.72 -13.59 -20.25
N TYR A 396 4.63 -12.84 -20.17
CA TYR A 396 4.00 -12.20 -21.32
C TYR A 396 4.49 -10.76 -21.46
N GLU A 397 5.06 -10.41 -22.61
CA GLU A 397 5.53 -9.06 -22.87
C GLU A 397 4.39 -8.04 -22.84
N GLY A 398 4.67 -6.87 -22.28
CA GLY A 398 3.74 -5.76 -22.04
C GLY A 398 3.17 -5.80 -20.61
N GLY A 399 3.26 -4.67 -19.90
CA GLY A 399 2.83 -4.45 -18.52
C GLY A 399 3.45 -3.16 -17.99
N GLY A 400 3.01 -2.64 -16.83
CA GLY A 400 3.53 -1.39 -16.29
C GLY A 400 3.46 -0.25 -17.29
N TYR A 401 2.36 -0.18 -18.04
CA TYR A 401 2.10 0.78 -19.14
C TYR A 401 2.98 0.64 -20.39
N LEU A 402 4.05 -0.18 -20.34
CA LEU A 402 5.02 -0.37 -21.43
C LEU A 402 4.63 -1.56 -22.32
N THR A 403 4.71 -1.39 -23.64
CA THR A 403 4.41 -2.43 -24.62
C THR A 403 5.52 -3.47 -24.72
N LYS A 404 6.78 -3.08 -24.43
CA LYS A 404 7.99 -3.91 -24.57
C LYS A 404 8.94 -3.74 -23.40
N GLY A 405 9.70 -4.80 -23.14
CA GLY A 405 10.75 -4.83 -22.12
C GLY A 405 10.23 -4.98 -20.69
N MET A 406 8.94 -4.84 -20.47
CA MET A 406 8.26 -5.14 -19.23
C MET A 406 7.34 -6.34 -19.44
N TYR A 407 7.23 -7.21 -18.44
CA TYR A 407 6.50 -8.47 -18.55
C TYR A 407 5.54 -8.64 -17.39
N ARG A 408 4.45 -9.38 -17.65
CA ARG A 408 3.39 -9.73 -16.70
C ARG A 408 3.17 -11.26 -16.66
N PRO A 409 2.54 -11.78 -15.59
CA PRO A 409 2.46 -13.24 -15.37
C PRO A 409 1.35 -13.94 -16.14
N ALA A 410 0.31 -13.24 -16.63
CA ALA A 410 -0.84 -13.86 -17.29
C ALA A 410 -1.35 -13.04 -18.48
N VAL A 411 -2.09 -13.70 -19.38
CA VAL A 411 -2.75 -13.03 -20.51
C VAL A 411 -3.91 -12.17 -20.03
N THR A 412 -4.61 -12.59 -18.97
CA THR A 412 -5.71 -11.87 -18.33
C THR A 412 -5.56 -11.91 -16.81
N CYS A 413 -5.93 -10.84 -16.15
CA CYS A 413 -5.86 -10.68 -14.71
C CYS A 413 -6.74 -9.50 -14.29
N ARG A 414 -7.22 -9.48 -13.03
CA ARG A 414 -7.88 -8.29 -12.47
C ARG A 414 -6.99 -7.03 -12.55
N MET A 415 -5.67 -7.17 -12.41
CA MET A 415 -4.70 -6.06 -12.55
C MET A 415 -4.48 -5.61 -14.00
N ARG A 416 -5.16 -6.23 -14.97
CA ARG A 416 -5.04 -5.89 -16.38
C ARG A 416 -6.29 -5.30 -16.98
N ASP A 417 -7.45 -5.91 -16.71
CA ASP A 417 -8.71 -5.52 -17.35
C ASP A 417 -9.93 -5.77 -16.47
N ASN A 418 -10.99 -4.97 -16.70
CA ASN A 418 -12.23 -5.05 -15.94
C ASN A 418 -13.12 -6.25 -16.28
N VAL A 419 -12.81 -7.02 -17.33
CA VAL A 419 -13.57 -8.23 -17.69
C VAL A 419 -13.02 -9.50 -17.05
N ALA A 420 -11.79 -9.45 -16.53
CA ALA A 420 -11.24 -10.55 -15.78
C ALA A 420 -12.06 -10.80 -14.49
N THR A 421 -12.38 -12.06 -14.22
CA THR A 421 -13.22 -12.46 -13.09
C THR A 421 -12.42 -12.76 -11.82
N GLN A 422 -11.08 -12.79 -11.91
CA GLN A 422 -10.18 -13.09 -10.81
C GLN A 422 -8.79 -12.49 -11.02
N PHE A 423 -8.00 -12.45 -9.96
CA PHE A 423 -6.56 -12.24 -10.05
C PHE A 423 -5.89 -13.48 -10.67
N CYS A 424 -4.80 -13.28 -11.40
CA CYS A 424 -3.99 -14.40 -11.85
C CYS A 424 -3.27 -15.08 -10.65
N PRO A 425 -2.79 -16.33 -10.79
CA PRO A 425 -2.19 -17.05 -9.67
C PRO A 425 -0.99 -16.34 -9.01
N VAL A 426 -0.22 -15.55 -9.76
CA VAL A 426 0.91 -14.79 -9.21
C VAL A 426 0.39 -13.64 -8.32
N CYS A 427 -0.61 -12.90 -8.78
CA CYS A 427 -1.24 -11.85 -7.98
C CYS A 427 -1.93 -12.42 -6.73
N GLN A 428 -2.61 -13.57 -6.86
CA GLN A 428 -3.20 -14.26 -5.69
C GLN A 428 -2.12 -14.63 -4.66
N ALA A 429 -0.99 -15.20 -5.09
CA ALA A 429 0.12 -15.54 -4.21
C ALA A 429 0.75 -14.31 -3.52
N ALA A 430 0.81 -13.17 -4.22
CA ALA A 430 1.28 -11.92 -3.63
C ALA A 430 0.31 -11.38 -2.57
N LEU A 431 -0.98 -11.37 -2.84
CA LEU A 431 -2.03 -10.98 -1.89
C LEU A 431 -2.06 -11.92 -0.67
N GLU A 432 -1.97 -13.23 -0.89
CA GLU A 432 -1.88 -14.24 0.17
C GLU A 432 -0.65 -14.03 1.05
N ARG A 433 0.49 -13.65 0.47
CA ARG A 433 1.71 -13.32 1.22
C ARG A 433 1.47 -12.15 2.18
N VAL A 434 0.74 -11.11 1.76
CA VAL A 434 0.38 -9.98 2.64
C VAL A 434 -0.55 -10.45 3.77
N ILE A 435 -1.62 -11.20 3.43
CA ILE A 435 -2.55 -11.73 4.43
C ILE A 435 -1.80 -12.55 5.49
N LYS A 436 -0.97 -13.50 5.07
CA LYS A 436 -0.18 -14.33 5.98
C LYS A 436 0.82 -13.52 6.81
N HIS A 437 1.43 -12.50 6.23
CA HIS A 437 2.37 -11.63 6.94
C HIS A 437 1.70 -10.83 8.05
N GLN A 438 0.45 -10.42 7.86
CA GLN A 438 -0.29 -9.63 8.83
C GLN A 438 -1.01 -10.45 9.89
N THR A 439 -1.40 -11.70 9.59
CA THR A 439 -2.28 -12.51 10.46
C THR A 439 -1.65 -13.76 11.08
N PHE A 440 -0.45 -14.18 10.64
CA PHE A 440 0.25 -15.38 11.14
C PHE A 440 1.72 -15.08 11.61
#